data_faf7a02239a1bfcf3017b8740d1b9dd6
#
_entry.id   faf7a02239a1bfcf3017b8740d1b9dd6
#
_cell.length_a   1.000
_cell.length_b   1.000
_cell.length_c   1.000
_cell.angle_alpha   90.00
_cell.angle_beta   90.00
_cell.angle_gamma   90.00
#
_symmetry.space_group_name_H-M   'P 1'
#
loop_
_entity.id
_entity.type
_entity.pdbx_description
1 polymer ?
#
loop_
_entity_poly.entity_id
_entity_poly.type
_entity_poly.pdbx_seq_one_letter_code
_entity_poly.pdbx_strand_id
1 'polypeptide(L)'
;MSGLDKRVGSYEEALEGLTDGMTVLAGGFGLCGIPENLIAEIRRRGVRDLTVVSNNCGVDGFGLGVLLEDRQIRKMIASYVGENALFEQQLLSGELEVELTPQGSLAEKIRAGGAGIPAFFTATGYGTPVAEGKEAREFNGRHYILEPAITGDFAIVKGW
;
A
#
# COMPACT_ATOMS: atom_id res chain seq x y z
N MET A 1 -18.32 -26.03 -19.09
CA MET A 1 -17.21 -25.06 -19.17
C MET A 1 -16.35 -25.30 -17.95
N SER A 2 -15.15 -25.86 -18.11
CA SER A 2 -14.16 -25.94 -17.02
C SER A 2 -13.78 -24.51 -16.68
N GLY A 3 -14.14 -24.05 -15.49
CA GLY A 3 -13.70 -22.75 -14.99
C GLY A 3 -12.18 -22.67 -15.03
N LEU A 4 -11.65 -21.49 -15.32
CA LEU A 4 -10.21 -21.24 -15.27
C LEU A 4 -9.73 -21.44 -13.82
N ASP A 5 -9.05 -22.54 -13.55
CA ASP A 5 -8.43 -22.77 -12.24
C ASP A 5 -7.15 -21.94 -12.18
N LYS A 6 -7.12 -20.95 -11.26
CA LYS A 6 -5.97 -20.07 -11.04
C LYS A 6 -5.22 -20.41 -9.76
N ARG A 7 -5.53 -21.56 -9.13
CA ARG A 7 -4.81 -21.99 -7.94
C ARG A 7 -3.40 -22.41 -8.31
N VAL A 8 -2.45 -22.02 -7.50
CA VAL A 8 -1.04 -22.37 -7.61
C VAL A 8 -0.62 -23.25 -6.45
N GLY A 9 0.46 -24.00 -6.60
CA GLY A 9 0.92 -25.00 -5.64
C GLY A 9 1.74 -24.42 -4.48
N SER A 10 2.29 -23.22 -4.63
CA SER A 10 3.16 -22.62 -3.63
C SER A 10 3.09 -21.10 -3.61
N TYR A 11 3.56 -20.48 -2.52
CA TYR A 11 3.70 -19.03 -2.42
C TYR A 11 4.80 -18.51 -3.36
N GLU A 12 5.80 -19.32 -3.65
CA GLU A 12 6.84 -19.00 -4.62
C GLU A 12 6.28 -18.86 -6.02
N GLU A 13 5.43 -19.79 -6.45
CA GLU A 13 4.72 -19.71 -7.72
C GLU A 13 3.75 -18.53 -7.77
N ALA A 14 3.05 -18.26 -6.65
CA ALA A 14 2.11 -17.13 -6.54
C ALA A 14 2.77 -15.75 -6.74
N LEU A 15 4.04 -15.63 -6.40
CA LEU A 15 4.84 -14.40 -6.53
C LEU A 15 5.84 -14.46 -7.70
N GLU A 16 5.65 -15.38 -8.64
CA GLU A 16 6.48 -15.41 -9.84
C GLU A 16 6.39 -14.07 -10.60
N GLY A 17 7.54 -13.52 -10.98
CA GLY A 17 7.64 -12.23 -11.64
C GLY A 17 7.75 -11.03 -10.71
N LEU A 18 7.67 -11.20 -9.37
CA LEU A 18 7.97 -10.11 -8.44
C LEU A 18 9.47 -9.80 -8.45
N THR A 19 9.82 -8.55 -8.77
CA THR A 19 11.20 -8.04 -8.85
C THR A 19 11.37 -6.73 -8.12
N ASP A 20 12.61 -6.26 -8.00
CA ASP A 20 12.97 -4.99 -7.37
C ASP A 20 12.22 -3.80 -8.01
N GLY A 21 11.90 -2.82 -7.19
CA GLY A 21 11.24 -1.58 -7.60
C GLY A 21 9.73 -1.67 -7.82
N MET A 22 9.14 -2.85 -7.76
CA MET A 22 7.71 -3.05 -8.01
C MET A 22 6.83 -2.48 -6.89
N THR A 23 5.58 -2.19 -7.25
CA THR A 23 4.54 -1.74 -6.33
C THR A 23 3.66 -2.92 -5.89
N VAL A 24 3.58 -3.15 -4.57
CA VAL A 24 2.77 -4.19 -3.95
C VAL A 24 1.62 -3.58 -3.15
N LEU A 25 0.39 -3.91 -3.53
CA LEU A 25 -0.81 -3.57 -2.77
C LEU A 25 -1.06 -4.67 -1.74
N ALA A 26 -0.93 -4.37 -0.45
CA ALA A 26 -1.05 -5.35 0.61
C ALA A 26 -2.32 -5.12 1.44
N GLY A 27 -3.19 -6.13 1.49
CA GLY A 27 -4.39 -6.12 2.33
C GLY A 27 -4.04 -6.31 3.81
N GLY A 28 -4.98 -5.91 4.68
CA GLY A 28 -4.89 -6.05 6.12
C GLY A 28 -5.02 -4.74 6.88
N PHE A 29 -5.19 -4.86 8.19
CA PHE A 29 -5.26 -3.75 9.13
C PHE A 29 -4.47 -4.13 10.39
N GLY A 30 -3.36 -3.45 10.64
CA GLY A 30 -2.42 -3.89 11.66
C GLY A 30 -1.92 -5.31 11.36
N LEU A 31 -2.24 -6.25 12.22
CA LEU A 31 -2.00 -7.68 12.04
C LEU A 31 -3.24 -8.47 11.62
N CYS A 32 -4.42 -7.81 11.53
CA CYS A 32 -5.66 -8.47 11.18
C CYS A 32 -5.80 -8.63 9.67
N GLY A 33 -6.06 -9.86 9.20
CA GLY A 33 -6.32 -10.15 7.80
C GLY A 33 -5.12 -9.98 6.86
N ILE A 34 -3.90 -9.92 7.39
CA ILE A 34 -2.68 -9.82 6.58
C ILE A 34 -2.34 -11.15 5.90
N PRO A 35 -1.80 -11.13 4.68
CA PRO A 35 -1.36 -12.33 3.95
C PRO A 35 0.05 -12.77 4.42
N GLU A 36 0.17 -13.25 5.66
CA GLU A 36 1.44 -13.52 6.35
C GLU A 36 2.41 -14.38 5.54
N ASN A 37 1.90 -15.45 4.91
CA ASN A 37 2.75 -16.38 4.16
C ASN A 37 3.32 -15.74 2.88
N LEU A 38 2.55 -14.88 2.20
CA LEU A 38 3.04 -14.14 1.05
C LEU A 38 4.05 -13.06 1.47
N ILE A 39 3.85 -12.42 2.61
CA ILE A 39 4.83 -11.46 3.18
C ILE A 39 6.14 -12.19 3.50
N ALA A 40 6.07 -13.36 4.15
CA ALA A 40 7.25 -14.18 4.45
C ALA A 40 7.98 -14.60 3.16
N GLU A 41 7.25 -14.95 2.12
CA GLU A 41 7.85 -15.29 0.82
C GLU A 41 8.51 -14.10 0.14
N ILE A 42 7.92 -12.89 0.20
CA ILE A 42 8.56 -11.65 -0.26
C ILE A 42 9.88 -11.43 0.48
N ARG A 43 9.87 -11.61 1.82
CA ARG A 43 11.07 -11.50 2.65
C ARG A 43 12.15 -12.48 2.19
N ARG A 44 11.80 -13.75 2.01
CA ARG A 44 12.71 -14.82 1.58
C ARG A 44 13.37 -14.55 0.22
N ARG A 45 12.63 -13.97 -0.72
CA ARG A 45 13.12 -13.60 -2.05
C ARG A 45 14.17 -12.51 -2.00
N GLY A 46 14.14 -11.66 -0.98
CA GLY A 46 15.09 -10.57 -0.82
C GLY A 46 14.96 -9.47 -1.86
N VAL A 47 13.81 -9.36 -2.54
CA VAL A 47 13.52 -8.25 -3.48
C VAL A 47 13.58 -6.91 -2.73
N ARG A 48 14.03 -5.85 -3.41
CA ARG A 48 14.34 -4.56 -2.81
C ARG A 48 13.62 -3.41 -3.52
N ASP A 49 13.73 -2.24 -2.92
CA ASP A 49 13.20 -0.98 -3.47
C ASP A 49 11.69 -1.00 -3.72
N LEU A 50 10.96 -1.85 -3.00
CA LEU A 50 9.51 -1.97 -3.15
C LEU A 50 8.81 -0.68 -2.75
N THR A 51 7.75 -0.34 -3.49
CA THR A 51 6.70 0.55 -3.02
C THR A 51 5.57 -0.31 -2.46
N VAL A 52 5.26 -0.16 -1.18
CA VAL A 52 4.17 -0.91 -0.56
C VAL A 52 3.01 0.01 -0.22
N VAL A 53 1.82 -0.38 -0.62
CA VAL A 53 0.56 0.33 -0.37
C VAL A 53 -0.28 -0.51 0.58
N SER A 54 -0.52 -0.02 1.79
CA SER A 54 -1.32 -0.71 2.80
C SER A 54 -1.88 0.28 3.83
N ASN A 55 -2.76 -0.18 4.71
CA ASN A 55 -3.27 0.64 5.82
C ASN A 55 -2.13 1.16 6.71
N ASN A 56 -1.24 0.26 7.13
CA ASN A 56 -0.01 0.54 7.88
C ASN A 56 1.08 -0.47 7.47
N CYS A 57 2.20 -0.50 8.20
CA CYS A 57 3.30 -1.43 7.92
C CYS A 57 3.47 -2.49 9.01
N GLY A 58 2.37 -3.09 9.47
CA GLY A 58 2.41 -4.08 10.56
C GLY A 58 2.89 -3.47 11.88
N VAL A 59 3.61 -4.27 12.65
CA VAL A 59 4.28 -3.87 13.88
C VAL A 59 5.73 -4.36 13.85
N ASP A 60 6.54 -3.98 14.83
CA ASP A 60 7.91 -4.47 14.95
C ASP A 60 7.94 -6.01 14.94
N GLY A 61 8.68 -6.59 14.01
CA GLY A 61 8.87 -8.04 13.88
C GLY A 61 7.71 -8.82 13.26
N PHE A 62 6.58 -8.18 12.89
CA PHE A 62 5.42 -8.88 12.34
C PHE A 62 4.75 -8.15 11.18
N GLY A 63 4.07 -8.91 10.33
CA GLY A 63 3.40 -8.39 9.16
C GLY A 63 4.40 -7.75 8.20
N LEU A 64 4.02 -6.62 7.59
CA LEU A 64 4.92 -5.88 6.69
C LEU A 64 6.17 -5.32 7.39
N GLY A 65 6.16 -5.22 8.73
CA GLY A 65 7.30 -4.77 9.53
C GLY A 65 8.57 -5.59 9.29
N VAL A 66 8.44 -6.89 9.02
CA VAL A 66 9.59 -7.76 8.70
C VAL A 66 10.32 -7.36 7.42
N LEU A 67 9.63 -6.71 6.48
CA LEU A 67 10.24 -6.20 5.25
C LEU A 67 11.02 -4.89 5.49
N LEU A 68 10.63 -4.11 6.51
CA LEU A 68 11.38 -2.93 6.95
C LEU A 68 12.71 -3.33 7.61
N GLU A 69 12.70 -4.41 8.41
CA GLU A 69 13.93 -4.93 9.04
C GLU A 69 15.02 -5.24 8.00
N ASP A 70 14.62 -5.83 6.88
CA ASP A 70 15.53 -6.22 5.79
C ASP A 70 15.70 -5.11 4.73
N ARG A 71 15.16 -3.91 4.96
CA ARG A 71 15.22 -2.75 4.05
C ARG A 71 14.77 -3.08 2.63
N GLN A 72 13.71 -3.87 2.53
CA GLN A 72 13.12 -4.26 1.26
C GLN A 72 12.12 -3.20 0.73
N ILE A 73 11.61 -2.32 1.62
CA ILE A 73 10.67 -1.26 1.26
C ILE A 73 11.42 0.06 1.15
N ARG A 74 11.35 0.70 -0.02
CA ARG A 74 11.85 2.04 -0.27
C ARG A 74 10.79 3.11 0.02
N LYS A 75 9.54 2.82 -0.34
CA LYS A 75 8.41 3.74 -0.17
C LYS A 75 7.21 3.03 0.44
N MET A 76 6.60 3.66 1.42
CA MET A 76 5.34 3.24 2.01
C MET A 76 4.25 4.27 1.71
N ILE A 77 3.13 3.84 1.11
CA ILE A 77 1.90 4.64 0.99
C ILE A 77 0.90 4.06 1.97
N ALA A 78 0.64 4.79 3.05
CA ALA A 78 -0.15 4.28 4.17
C ALA A 78 -1.06 5.37 4.77
N SER A 79 -2.09 4.94 5.47
CA SER A 79 -2.97 5.87 6.20
C SER A 79 -2.55 6.08 7.65
N TYR A 80 -1.66 5.25 8.16
CA TYR A 80 -1.26 5.26 9.56
C TYR A 80 0.15 4.67 9.73
N VAL A 81 0.99 5.31 10.55
CA VAL A 81 2.33 4.79 10.88
C VAL A 81 2.22 3.61 11.86
N GLY A 82 1.30 3.70 12.82
CA GLY A 82 0.99 2.63 13.75
C GLY A 82 1.97 2.50 14.91
N GLU A 83 1.89 1.35 15.57
CA GLU A 83 2.76 0.95 16.68
C GLU A 83 3.98 0.17 16.14
N ASN A 84 4.73 0.79 15.22
CA ASN A 84 5.92 0.21 14.60
C ASN A 84 7.07 1.20 14.77
N ALA A 85 7.92 0.96 15.76
CA ALA A 85 9.02 1.84 16.10
C ALA A 85 10.06 1.92 14.99
N LEU A 86 10.31 0.83 14.27
CA LEU A 86 11.22 0.81 13.13
C LEU A 86 10.68 1.65 11.96
N PHE A 87 9.39 1.61 11.71
CA PHE A 87 8.73 2.45 10.70
C PHE A 87 8.92 3.93 11.03
N GLU A 88 8.63 4.32 12.28
CA GLU A 88 8.82 5.69 12.74
C GLU A 88 10.29 6.13 12.62
N GLN A 89 11.22 5.29 13.06
CA GLN A 89 12.66 5.57 12.96
C GLN A 89 13.12 5.78 11.52
N GLN A 90 12.74 4.90 10.60
CA GLN A 90 13.13 5.00 9.19
C GLN A 90 12.48 6.20 8.49
N LEU A 91 11.26 6.58 8.87
CA LEU A 91 10.61 7.80 8.41
C LEU A 91 11.38 9.05 8.89
N LEU A 92 11.68 9.14 10.18
CA LEU A 92 12.35 10.31 10.76
C LEU A 92 13.80 10.47 10.30
N SER A 93 14.49 9.37 10.01
CA SER A 93 15.85 9.41 9.45
C SER A 93 15.89 9.72 7.94
N GLY A 94 14.74 9.69 7.26
CA GLY A 94 14.66 9.84 5.81
C GLY A 94 15.11 8.60 5.02
N GLU A 95 15.30 7.48 5.69
CA GLU A 95 15.65 6.19 5.05
C GLU A 95 14.45 5.60 4.29
N LEU A 96 13.24 5.78 4.82
CA LEU A 96 11.99 5.33 4.20
C LEU A 96 11.19 6.53 3.71
N GLU A 97 10.84 6.55 2.43
CA GLU A 97 9.87 7.50 1.89
C GLU A 97 8.45 7.11 2.36
N VAL A 98 7.70 8.05 2.94
CA VAL A 98 6.34 7.78 3.41
C VAL A 98 5.37 8.81 2.85
N GLU A 99 4.32 8.33 2.19
CA GLU A 99 3.18 9.11 1.75
C GLU A 99 1.97 8.77 2.64
N LEU A 100 1.64 9.69 3.56
CA LEU A 100 0.46 9.54 4.38
C LEU A 100 -0.79 9.95 3.60
N THR A 101 -1.69 9.01 3.42
CA THR A 101 -2.94 9.17 2.67
C THR A 101 -4.12 8.78 3.56
N PRO A 102 -5.14 9.63 3.75
CA PRO A 102 -6.32 9.27 4.53
C PRO A 102 -6.93 7.96 4.04
N GLN A 103 -7.36 7.08 4.97
CA GLN A 103 -7.75 5.70 4.64
C GLN A 103 -8.83 5.61 3.56
N GLY A 104 -9.85 6.48 3.61
CA GLY A 104 -10.89 6.49 2.58
C GLY A 104 -10.35 6.87 1.21
N SER A 105 -9.44 7.85 1.16
CA SER A 105 -8.75 8.24 -0.07
C SER A 105 -7.83 7.12 -0.57
N LEU A 106 -7.09 6.44 0.32
CA LEU A 106 -6.23 5.31 -0.04
C LEU A 106 -7.04 4.18 -0.71
N ALA A 107 -8.15 3.80 -0.10
CA ALA A 107 -9.03 2.76 -0.65
C ALA A 107 -9.60 3.17 -2.03
N GLU A 108 -10.06 4.42 -2.16
CA GLU A 108 -10.60 4.92 -3.43
C GLU A 108 -9.51 5.08 -4.50
N LYS A 109 -8.30 5.49 -4.16
CA LYS A 109 -7.16 5.55 -5.09
C LYS A 109 -6.87 4.17 -5.69
N ILE A 110 -6.88 3.12 -4.88
CA ILE A 110 -6.70 1.73 -5.33
C ILE A 110 -7.88 1.28 -6.19
N ARG A 111 -9.12 1.56 -5.76
CA ARG A 111 -10.33 1.24 -6.53
C ARG A 111 -10.32 1.93 -7.88
N ALA A 112 -10.00 3.22 -7.92
CA ALA A 112 -9.92 4.00 -9.15
C ALA A 112 -8.89 3.42 -10.10
N GLY A 113 -7.69 3.07 -9.61
CA GLY A 113 -6.64 2.44 -10.42
C GLY A 113 -7.11 1.14 -11.06
N GLY A 114 -7.74 0.25 -10.28
CA GLY A 114 -8.31 -1.00 -10.79
C GLY A 114 -9.47 -0.82 -11.77
N ALA A 115 -10.17 0.30 -11.71
CA ALA A 115 -11.26 0.65 -12.62
C ALA A 115 -10.82 1.45 -13.87
N GLY A 116 -9.53 1.77 -14.00
CA GLY A 116 -9.02 2.61 -15.09
C GLY A 116 -9.39 4.09 -14.95
N ILE A 117 -9.76 4.55 -13.76
CA ILE A 117 -10.05 5.96 -13.46
C ILE A 117 -8.74 6.61 -13.02
N PRO A 118 -8.20 7.61 -13.77
CA PRO A 118 -6.86 8.15 -13.50
C PRO A 118 -6.80 9.00 -12.23
N ALA A 119 -7.89 9.66 -11.87
CA ALA A 119 -7.99 10.53 -10.70
C ALA A 119 -9.45 10.78 -10.34
N PHE A 120 -9.70 11.25 -9.12
CA PHE A 120 -11.03 11.61 -8.63
C PHE A 120 -10.97 12.79 -7.67
N PHE A 121 -12.08 13.49 -7.49
CA PHE A 121 -12.21 14.55 -6.50
C PHE A 121 -12.79 14.01 -5.18
N THR A 122 -12.15 14.36 -4.06
CA THR A 122 -12.62 14.03 -2.70
C THR A 122 -12.58 15.24 -1.80
N ALA A 123 -13.55 15.35 -0.89
CA ALA A 123 -13.51 16.38 0.15
C ALA A 123 -12.55 16.04 1.29
N THR A 124 -12.12 14.77 1.38
CA THR A 124 -11.22 14.31 2.45
C THR A 124 -9.86 14.96 2.29
N GLY A 125 -9.37 15.57 3.36
CA GLY A 125 -8.06 16.23 3.40
C GLY A 125 -8.05 17.68 2.89
N TYR A 126 -9.14 18.23 2.36
CA TYR A 126 -9.19 19.63 2.00
C TYR A 126 -8.94 20.53 3.24
N GLY A 127 -8.09 21.55 3.08
CA GLY A 127 -7.71 22.46 4.17
C GLY A 127 -6.71 21.88 5.18
N THR A 128 -6.08 20.74 4.86
CA THR A 128 -5.02 20.11 5.65
C THR A 128 -3.73 20.00 4.81
N PRO A 129 -2.58 19.66 5.41
CA PRO A 129 -1.35 19.43 4.66
C PRO A 129 -1.48 18.38 3.53
N VAL A 130 -2.45 17.47 3.62
CA VAL A 130 -2.76 16.49 2.56
C VAL A 130 -3.15 17.18 1.23
N ALA A 131 -3.71 18.39 1.30
CA ALA A 131 -4.14 19.14 0.12
C ALA A 131 -3.02 19.94 -0.55
N GLU A 132 -1.85 20.04 0.06
CA GLU A 132 -0.74 20.84 -0.46
C GLU A 132 -0.30 20.35 -1.84
N GLY A 133 -0.20 21.27 -2.81
CA GLY A 133 0.18 20.99 -4.20
C GLY A 133 -0.88 20.28 -5.03
N LYS A 134 -2.07 19.97 -4.48
CA LYS A 134 -3.15 19.32 -5.22
C LYS A 134 -4.15 20.32 -5.79
N GLU A 135 -4.68 20.02 -6.96
CA GLU A 135 -5.76 20.81 -7.55
C GLU A 135 -6.98 20.78 -6.64
N ALA A 136 -7.57 21.96 -6.36
CA ALA A 136 -8.81 22.06 -5.62
C ALA A 136 -9.94 22.59 -6.50
N ARG A 137 -11.15 22.03 -6.34
CA ARG A 137 -12.38 22.52 -6.99
C ARG A 137 -13.53 22.58 -6.03
N GLU A 138 -14.45 23.49 -6.31
CA GLU A 138 -15.71 23.59 -5.61
C GLU A 138 -16.83 22.93 -6.42
N PHE A 139 -17.63 22.11 -5.77
CA PHE A 139 -18.87 21.53 -6.30
C PHE A 139 -19.99 21.75 -5.29
N ASN A 140 -21.03 22.44 -5.71
CA ASN A 140 -22.22 22.69 -4.86
C ASN A 140 -21.89 23.33 -3.50
N GLY A 141 -20.99 24.31 -3.47
CA GLY A 141 -20.59 25.03 -2.25
C GLY A 141 -19.64 24.25 -1.33
N ARG A 142 -19.10 23.10 -1.77
CA ARG A 142 -18.14 22.29 -1.02
C ARG A 142 -16.84 22.13 -1.82
N HIS A 143 -15.71 22.28 -1.14
CA HIS A 143 -14.40 22.11 -1.74
C HIS A 143 -13.93 20.64 -1.73
N TYR A 144 -13.20 20.29 -2.77
CA TYR A 144 -12.63 18.97 -3.01
C TYR A 144 -11.20 19.12 -3.52
N ILE A 145 -10.38 18.12 -3.30
CA ILE A 145 -9.04 17.99 -3.86
C ILE A 145 -8.99 16.83 -4.86
N LEU A 146 -8.16 16.99 -5.89
CA LEU A 146 -7.91 15.94 -6.88
C LEU A 146 -6.90 14.93 -6.32
N GLU A 147 -7.30 13.68 -6.24
CA GLU A 147 -6.43 12.56 -5.85
C GLU A 147 -6.15 11.67 -7.06
N PRO A 148 -4.87 11.43 -7.41
CA PRO A 148 -4.53 10.48 -8.46
C PRO A 148 -4.78 9.05 -7.98
N ALA A 149 -5.13 8.18 -8.93
CA ALA A 149 -5.28 6.76 -8.66
C ALA A 149 -3.93 6.08 -8.32
N ILE A 150 -4.02 4.93 -7.68
CA ILE A 150 -2.87 4.05 -7.42
C ILE A 150 -3.07 2.74 -8.16
N THR A 151 -2.07 2.32 -8.90
CA THR A 151 -1.97 0.99 -9.50
C THR A 151 -0.79 0.24 -8.88
N GLY A 152 -0.85 -1.09 -8.87
CA GLY A 152 0.24 -1.93 -8.39
C GLY A 152 0.56 -3.04 -9.37
N ASP A 153 1.77 -3.56 -9.29
CA ASP A 153 2.23 -4.70 -10.08
C ASP A 153 1.72 -6.02 -9.49
N PHE A 154 1.64 -6.06 -8.14
CA PHE A 154 1.09 -7.18 -7.38
C PHE A 154 0.05 -6.70 -6.35
N ALA A 155 -0.93 -7.55 -6.09
CA ALA A 155 -1.85 -7.41 -4.96
C ALA A 155 -1.82 -8.69 -4.13
N ILE A 156 -1.52 -8.57 -2.83
CA ILE A 156 -1.51 -9.68 -1.87
C ILE A 156 -2.62 -9.48 -0.84
N VAL A 157 -3.56 -10.41 -0.80
CA VAL A 157 -4.71 -10.34 0.09
C VAL A 157 -4.99 -11.71 0.72
N LYS A 158 -5.52 -11.69 1.94
CA LYS A 158 -6.00 -12.89 2.63
C LYS A 158 -7.53 -12.87 2.62
N GLY A 159 -8.12 -13.97 2.23
CA GLY A 159 -9.57 -14.19 2.24
C GLY A 159 -9.93 -15.51 2.93
N TRP A 160 -11.20 -15.68 3.25
CA TRP A 160 -11.79 -16.91 3.78
C TRP A 160 -12.78 -17.47 2.76
#